data_3c3810f5f77615f748ee7fbad0b01685
#
_entry.id   3c3810f5f77615f748ee7fbad0b01685
#
_cell.length_a   1.000
_cell.length_b   1.000
_cell.length_c   1.000
_cell.angle_alpha   90.00
_cell.angle_beta   90.00
_cell.angle_gamma   90.00
#
_symmetry.space_group_name_H-M   'P 1'
#
loop_
_entity.id
_entity.type
_entity.pdbx_description
1 polymer ?
#
loop_
_entity_poly.entity_id
_entity_poly.type
_entity_poly.pdbx_seq_one_letter_code
_entity_poly.pdbx_strand_id
1 'polypeptide(L)'
;MKFSVIIILLILLTQTLVFAQSVTNFSQVEFDPEKLSERGKYSFETLLKTKTFTLNGFGAAAAPHLATRALADLLKEKSVEKALQFLVRNATPEGRIYGLLGLQVINSKQFKPDFAIFKTLPIPKDEISSSDGGCSPETTSLKRAEIIKDLETGAFDKRFSYVFDIKELRK
;
A
#
# COMPACT_ATOMS: atom_id res chain seq x y z
N MET A 1 42.29 -31.98 -8.86
CA MET A 1 40.81 -31.94 -8.95
C MET A 1 40.08 -31.59 -7.66
N LYS A 2 40.61 -31.92 -6.45
CA LYS A 2 39.88 -31.61 -5.18
C LYS A 2 39.83 -30.12 -4.81
N PHE A 3 40.81 -29.30 -5.16
CA PHE A 3 40.86 -27.88 -4.86
C PHE A 3 39.82 -27.04 -5.65
N SER A 4 39.55 -27.40 -6.91
CA SER A 4 38.59 -26.66 -7.74
C SER A 4 37.15 -26.79 -7.26
N VAL A 5 36.77 -27.94 -6.68
CA VAL A 5 35.43 -28.19 -6.16
C VAL A 5 35.14 -27.34 -4.90
N ILE A 6 36.15 -27.17 -4.04
CA ILE A 6 36.05 -26.40 -2.80
C ILE A 6 35.83 -24.91 -3.12
N ILE A 7 36.52 -24.36 -4.13
CA ILE A 7 36.39 -22.96 -4.54
C ILE A 7 34.97 -22.69 -5.10
N ILE A 8 34.45 -23.62 -5.93
CA ILE A 8 33.11 -23.49 -6.49
C ILE A 8 32.01 -23.52 -5.38
N LEU A 9 32.21 -24.42 -4.39
CA LEU A 9 31.29 -24.50 -3.24
C LEU A 9 31.29 -23.23 -2.38
N LEU A 10 32.47 -22.62 -2.17
CA LEU A 10 32.62 -21.36 -1.44
C LEU A 10 31.94 -20.19 -2.18
N ILE A 11 32.07 -20.13 -3.51
CA ILE A 11 31.41 -19.07 -4.33
C ILE A 11 29.89 -19.21 -4.30
N LEU A 12 29.36 -20.44 -4.36
CA LEU A 12 27.94 -20.71 -4.25
C LEU A 12 27.38 -20.35 -2.86
N LEU A 13 28.13 -20.63 -1.79
CA LEU A 13 27.73 -20.25 -0.43
C LEU A 13 27.71 -18.74 -0.21
N THR A 14 28.65 -18.00 -0.79
CA THR A 14 28.68 -16.53 -0.67
C THR A 14 27.53 -15.88 -1.44
N GLN A 15 27.13 -16.42 -2.58
CA GLN A 15 25.98 -15.88 -3.34
C GLN A 15 24.66 -16.10 -2.60
N THR A 16 24.46 -17.22 -1.92
CA THR A 16 23.25 -17.47 -1.12
C THR A 16 23.16 -16.56 0.11
N LEU A 17 24.31 -16.24 0.75
CA LEU A 17 24.36 -15.30 1.88
C LEU A 17 24.05 -13.85 1.46
N VAL A 18 24.54 -13.41 0.31
CA VAL A 18 24.27 -12.06 -0.22
C VAL A 18 22.79 -11.94 -0.61
N PHE A 19 22.17 -12.99 -1.19
CA PHE A 19 20.75 -12.98 -1.52
C PHE A 19 19.86 -12.96 -0.26
N ALA A 20 20.24 -13.68 0.80
CA ALA A 20 19.51 -13.67 2.07
C ALA A 20 19.59 -12.30 2.78
N GLN A 21 20.72 -11.59 2.69
CA GLN A 21 20.87 -10.27 3.28
C GLN A 21 20.11 -9.16 2.52
N SER A 22 19.90 -9.29 1.21
CA SER A 22 19.11 -8.33 0.45
C SER A 22 17.60 -8.40 0.75
N VAL A 23 17.11 -9.53 1.25
CA VAL A 23 15.70 -9.73 1.63
C VAL A 23 15.40 -9.20 3.04
N THR A 24 16.41 -9.05 3.91
CA THR A 24 16.21 -8.67 5.32
C THR A 24 16.32 -7.18 5.61
N ASN A 25 16.72 -6.35 4.66
CA ASN A 25 16.73 -4.88 4.84
C ASN A 25 15.38 -4.23 4.51
N PHE A 26 14.27 -4.88 4.89
CA PHE A 26 13.03 -4.17 5.15
C PHE A 26 13.27 -3.30 6.40
N SER A 27 13.71 -2.06 6.21
CA SER A 27 13.80 -1.13 7.33
C SER A 27 12.41 -1.07 7.97
N GLN A 28 12.32 -1.62 9.18
CA GLN A 28 11.08 -1.53 9.97
C GLN A 28 10.76 -0.05 10.10
N VAL A 29 9.60 0.35 9.59
CA VAL A 29 9.09 1.68 9.86
C VAL A 29 8.66 1.68 11.30
N GLU A 30 9.39 2.37 12.14
CA GLU A 30 8.99 2.60 13.51
C GLU A 30 7.80 3.56 13.51
N PHE A 31 6.65 3.03 13.79
CA PHE A 31 5.38 3.75 13.85
C PHE A 31 4.62 3.35 15.10
N ASP A 32 4.18 4.35 15.83
CA ASP A 32 3.40 4.22 17.06
C ASP A 32 1.97 4.70 16.80
N PRO A 33 0.96 3.78 16.72
CA PRO A 33 -0.43 4.15 16.51
C PRO A 33 -1.01 5.06 17.60
N GLU A 34 -0.46 5.03 18.82
CA GLU A 34 -0.93 5.86 19.94
C GLU A 34 -0.72 7.36 19.69
N LYS A 35 0.12 7.72 18.69
CA LYS A 35 0.31 9.12 18.28
C LYS A 35 -0.77 9.65 17.36
N LEU A 36 -1.68 8.80 16.92
CA LEU A 36 -2.85 9.20 16.14
C LEU A 36 -3.98 9.64 17.08
N SER A 37 -4.88 10.50 16.56
CA SER A 37 -6.17 10.75 17.20
C SER A 37 -7.01 9.48 17.25
N GLU A 38 -8.04 9.41 18.08
CA GLU A 38 -8.95 8.26 18.14
C GLU A 38 -9.56 7.94 16.76
N ARG A 39 -9.89 8.96 15.97
CA ARG A 39 -10.38 8.79 14.60
C ARG A 39 -9.27 8.28 13.69
N GLY A 40 -8.06 8.76 13.85
CA GLY A 40 -6.88 8.30 13.12
C GLY A 40 -6.55 6.84 13.42
N LYS A 41 -6.61 6.41 14.68
CA LYS A 41 -6.43 5.01 15.09
C LYS A 41 -7.45 4.09 14.42
N TYR A 42 -8.73 4.45 14.51
CA TYR A 42 -9.81 3.69 13.86
C TYR A 42 -9.61 3.58 12.34
N SER A 43 -9.23 4.70 11.70
CA SER A 43 -8.97 4.75 10.27
C SER A 43 -7.76 3.91 9.87
N PHE A 44 -6.68 4.00 10.63
CA PHE A 44 -5.49 3.18 10.44
C PHE A 44 -5.78 1.68 10.56
N GLU A 45 -6.49 1.26 11.62
CA GLU A 45 -6.88 -0.14 11.79
C GLU A 45 -7.81 -0.64 10.69
N THR A 46 -8.73 0.19 10.23
CA THR A 46 -9.62 -0.12 9.11
C THR A 46 -8.81 -0.43 7.85
N LEU A 47 -7.82 0.42 7.53
CA LEU A 47 -6.95 0.23 6.37
C LEU A 47 -6.00 -0.95 6.52
N LEU A 48 -5.51 -1.19 7.73
CA LEU A 48 -4.60 -2.31 8.02
C LEU A 48 -5.25 -3.66 7.71
N LYS A 49 -6.56 -3.79 7.96
CA LYS A 49 -7.32 -5.04 7.89
C LYS A 49 -8.29 -5.11 6.69
N THR A 50 -8.38 -4.07 5.86
CA THR A 50 -9.33 -4.05 4.73
C THR A 50 -9.06 -5.19 3.76
N LYS A 51 -10.13 -5.80 3.25
CA LYS A 51 -10.07 -6.90 2.28
C LYS A 51 -10.63 -6.50 0.92
N THR A 52 -10.88 -5.22 0.71
CA THR A 52 -11.42 -4.68 -0.54
C THR A 52 -10.79 -3.34 -0.84
N PHE A 53 -10.34 -3.14 -2.06
CA PHE A 53 -9.87 -1.86 -2.56
C PHE A 53 -10.95 -1.25 -3.45
N THR A 54 -11.40 -0.04 -3.11
CA THR A 54 -12.34 0.75 -3.93
C THR A 54 -12.12 2.22 -3.69
N LEU A 55 -12.24 3.02 -4.73
CA LEU A 55 -12.20 4.48 -4.65
C LEU A 55 -13.58 5.11 -4.90
N ASN A 56 -14.53 4.31 -5.34
CA ASN A 56 -15.86 4.78 -5.67
C ASN A 56 -16.82 4.60 -4.49
N GLY A 57 -17.84 5.46 -4.41
CA GLY A 57 -18.99 5.25 -3.56
C GLY A 57 -20.02 4.36 -4.27
N PHE A 58 -20.99 3.82 -3.53
CA PHE A 58 -22.09 3.06 -4.11
C PHE A 58 -23.21 4.00 -4.61
N GLY A 59 -23.50 4.00 -5.94
CA GLY A 59 -24.61 4.75 -6.56
C GLY A 59 -24.36 6.26 -6.75
N ALA A 60 -25.26 6.95 -7.45
CA ALA A 60 -25.12 8.36 -7.85
C ALA A 60 -25.15 9.37 -6.68
N ALA A 61 -25.53 8.96 -5.48
CA ALA A 61 -25.52 9.76 -4.26
C ALA A 61 -24.74 9.06 -3.12
N ALA A 62 -23.85 8.14 -3.46
CA ALA A 62 -23.30 7.21 -2.49
C ALA A 62 -22.17 7.83 -1.65
N ALA A 63 -22.27 7.60 -0.35
CA ALA A 63 -21.15 7.84 0.54
C ALA A 63 -19.94 6.99 0.11
N PRO A 64 -18.72 7.54 0.18
CA PRO A 64 -17.51 6.79 -0.11
C PRO A 64 -17.42 5.52 0.74
N HIS A 65 -16.85 4.45 0.18
CA HIS A 65 -16.61 3.21 0.91
C HIS A 65 -15.82 3.46 2.21
N LEU A 66 -16.07 2.62 3.23
CA LEU A 66 -15.46 2.78 4.55
C LEU A 66 -13.94 2.96 4.49
N ALA A 67 -13.22 2.12 3.73
CA ALA A 67 -11.77 2.21 3.62
C ALA A 67 -11.31 3.48 2.89
N THR A 68 -12.07 3.96 1.88
CA THR A 68 -11.76 5.22 1.18
C THR A 68 -11.94 6.42 2.12
N ARG A 69 -12.97 6.41 2.96
CA ARG A 69 -13.17 7.43 4.00
C ARG A 69 -12.10 7.36 5.08
N ALA A 70 -11.72 6.14 5.49
CA ALA A 70 -10.63 5.93 6.44
C ALA A 70 -9.31 6.50 5.93
N LEU A 71 -8.99 6.35 4.62
CA LEU A 71 -7.83 7.02 4.04
C LEU A 71 -7.94 8.54 4.16
N ALA A 72 -9.08 9.13 3.79
CA ALA A 72 -9.28 10.58 3.87
C ALA A 72 -9.15 11.11 5.31
N ASP A 73 -9.61 10.37 6.30
CA ASP A 73 -9.47 10.73 7.71
C ASP A 73 -8.02 10.57 8.20
N LEU A 74 -7.34 9.49 7.82
CA LEU A 74 -5.95 9.28 8.16
C LEU A 74 -5.04 10.37 7.56
N LEU A 75 -5.35 10.86 6.37
CA LEU A 75 -4.60 11.93 5.69
C LEU A 75 -4.60 13.27 6.46
N LYS A 76 -5.49 13.45 7.43
CA LYS A 76 -5.55 14.64 8.29
C LYS A 76 -4.62 14.56 9.51
N GLU A 77 -4.01 13.41 9.77
CA GLU A 77 -3.14 13.18 10.91
C GLU A 77 -1.73 13.75 10.70
N LYS A 78 -1.14 14.31 11.74
CA LYS A 78 0.21 14.91 11.68
C LYS A 78 1.31 13.89 11.37
N SER A 79 1.15 12.65 11.82
CA SER A 79 2.11 11.56 11.63
C SER A 79 1.75 10.63 10.47
N VAL A 80 0.92 11.11 9.53
CA VAL A 80 0.33 10.31 8.46
C VAL A 80 1.38 9.59 7.61
N GLU A 81 2.49 10.22 7.28
CA GLU A 81 3.50 9.63 6.39
C GLU A 81 4.04 8.30 6.93
N LYS A 82 4.38 8.24 8.22
CA LYS A 82 4.84 7.01 8.88
C LYS A 82 3.74 5.95 8.96
N ALA A 83 2.50 6.36 9.22
CA ALA A 83 1.35 5.45 9.21
C ALA A 83 1.15 4.81 7.82
N LEU A 84 1.22 5.61 6.76
CA LEU A 84 1.09 5.13 5.38
C LEU A 84 2.24 4.19 4.99
N GLN A 85 3.48 4.52 5.35
CA GLN A 85 4.63 3.62 5.15
C GLN A 85 4.46 2.30 5.88
N PHE A 86 3.93 2.33 7.10
CA PHE A 86 3.64 1.12 7.87
C PHE A 86 2.58 0.27 7.17
N LEU A 87 1.50 0.88 6.64
CA LEU A 87 0.47 0.18 5.87
C LEU A 87 1.05 -0.52 4.64
N VAL A 88 1.92 0.15 3.87
CA VAL A 88 2.56 -0.46 2.68
C VAL A 88 3.29 -1.75 3.03
N ARG A 89 3.86 -1.86 4.22
CA ARG A 89 4.65 -3.02 4.63
C ARG A 89 3.86 -4.10 5.35
N ASN A 90 2.87 -3.71 6.14
CA ASN A 90 2.26 -4.60 7.13
C ASN A 90 0.76 -4.88 6.91
N ALA A 91 0.08 -4.10 6.05
CA ALA A 91 -1.34 -4.27 5.79
C ALA A 91 -1.62 -5.46 4.85
N THR A 92 -2.91 -5.78 4.73
CA THR A 92 -3.42 -6.65 3.65
C THR A 92 -3.00 -6.10 2.28
N PRO A 93 -3.02 -6.89 1.20
CA PRO A 93 -2.73 -6.40 -0.14
C PRO A 93 -3.50 -5.14 -0.51
N GLU A 94 -4.79 -5.09 -0.19
CA GLU A 94 -5.68 -3.95 -0.41
C GLU A 94 -5.28 -2.73 0.44
N GLY A 95 -4.95 -2.95 1.70
CA GLY A 95 -4.48 -1.90 2.62
C GLY A 95 -3.15 -1.29 2.18
N ARG A 96 -2.26 -2.08 1.58
CA ARG A 96 -0.99 -1.60 1.02
C ARG A 96 -1.21 -0.61 -0.12
N ILE A 97 -2.22 -0.86 -0.96
CA ILE A 97 -2.57 0.06 -2.05
C ILE A 97 -3.06 1.39 -1.49
N TYR A 98 -3.89 1.38 -0.44
CA TYR A 98 -4.29 2.60 0.26
C TYR A 98 -3.09 3.34 0.87
N GLY A 99 -2.12 2.62 1.43
CA GLY A 99 -0.88 3.20 1.92
C GLY A 99 -0.11 3.94 0.82
N LEU A 100 0.07 3.29 -0.35
CA LEU A 100 0.73 3.90 -1.51
C LEU A 100 -0.04 5.08 -2.07
N LEU A 101 -1.36 4.95 -2.21
CA LEU A 101 -2.23 6.05 -2.65
C LEU A 101 -2.10 7.25 -1.71
N GLY A 102 -2.13 7.02 -0.40
CA GLY A 102 -1.94 8.07 0.59
C GLY A 102 -0.60 8.78 0.44
N LEU A 103 0.51 8.05 0.28
CA LEU A 103 1.84 8.63 0.02
C LEU A 103 1.87 9.45 -1.27
N GLN A 104 1.16 9.01 -2.31
CA GLN A 104 1.04 9.74 -3.57
C GLN A 104 0.23 11.04 -3.38
N VAL A 105 -0.91 10.97 -2.70
CA VAL A 105 -1.78 12.11 -2.41
C VAL A 105 -1.04 13.22 -1.64
N ILE A 106 -0.22 12.87 -0.65
CA ILE A 106 0.55 13.87 0.11
C ILE A 106 1.87 14.28 -0.58
N ASN A 107 2.14 13.81 -1.79
CA ASN A 107 3.39 14.02 -2.53
C ASN A 107 4.64 13.61 -1.72
N SER A 108 4.55 12.53 -0.97
CA SER A 108 5.67 12.04 -0.16
C SER A 108 6.84 11.59 -1.02
N LYS A 109 8.07 11.97 -0.62
CA LYS A 109 9.31 11.45 -1.22
C LYS A 109 9.46 9.94 -1.02
N GLN A 110 8.76 9.38 -0.03
CA GLN A 110 8.77 7.95 0.28
C GLN A 110 7.90 7.12 -0.66
N PHE A 111 7.03 7.75 -1.47
CA PHE A 111 6.21 7.02 -2.44
C PHE A 111 7.04 6.11 -3.36
N LYS A 112 8.10 6.63 -3.98
CA LYS A 112 8.92 5.85 -4.93
C LYS A 112 9.64 4.66 -4.28
N PRO A 113 10.35 4.83 -3.13
CA PRO A 113 10.96 3.70 -2.42
C PRO A 113 9.93 2.66 -1.98
N ASP A 114 8.81 3.08 -1.39
CA ASP A 114 7.78 2.17 -0.89
C ASP A 114 7.02 1.47 -2.01
N PHE A 115 6.82 2.13 -3.14
CA PHE A 115 6.27 1.51 -4.34
C PHE A 115 7.22 0.45 -4.94
N ALA A 116 8.53 0.69 -4.93
CA ALA A 116 9.51 -0.32 -5.34
C ALA A 116 9.42 -1.56 -4.43
N ILE A 117 9.28 -1.37 -3.12
CA ILE A 117 9.05 -2.46 -2.16
C ILE A 117 7.75 -3.21 -2.51
N PHE A 118 6.64 -2.51 -2.70
CA PHE A 118 5.35 -3.13 -3.04
C PHE A 118 5.45 -4.02 -4.28
N LYS A 119 6.20 -3.60 -5.30
CA LYS A 119 6.41 -4.40 -6.51
C LYS A 119 7.14 -5.73 -6.28
N THR A 120 7.89 -5.87 -5.20
CA THR A 120 8.59 -7.10 -4.84
C THR A 120 7.83 -7.99 -3.85
N LEU A 121 6.80 -7.44 -3.18
CA LEU A 121 6.04 -8.20 -2.19
C LEU A 121 5.20 -9.30 -2.86
N PRO A 122 5.15 -10.51 -2.29
CA PRO A 122 4.26 -11.55 -2.78
C PRO A 122 2.81 -11.14 -2.53
N ILE A 123 2.00 -11.17 -3.58
CA ILE A 123 0.54 -11.07 -3.47
C ILE A 123 0.01 -12.47 -3.74
N PRO A 124 -0.71 -13.11 -2.80
CA PRO A 124 -1.03 -14.54 -2.86
C PRO A 124 -1.79 -15.00 -4.10
N LYS A 125 -2.46 -14.11 -4.83
CA LYS A 125 -3.31 -14.45 -5.99
C LYS A 125 -3.10 -13.59 -7.23
N ASP A 126 -2.10 -12.72 -7.28
CA ASP A 126 -1.94 -11.68 -8.34
C ASP A 126 -3.22 -10.85 -8.63
N GLU A 127 -4.24 -11.02 -7.81
CA GLU A 127 -5.54 -10.37 -7.89
C GLU A 127 -5.88 -9.74 -6.55
N ILE A 128 -6.41 -8.54 -6.61
CA ILE A 128 -6.83 -7.76 -5.45
C ILE A 128 -8.34 -7.59 -5.52
N SER A 129 -9.00 -7.90 -4.43
CA SER A 129 -10.44 -7.71 -4.33
C SER A 129 -10.79 -6.24 -4.48
N SER A 130 -11.59 -5.91 -5.49
CA SER A 130 -12.08 -4.56 -5.76
C SER A 130 -13.59 -4.56 -5.82
N SER A 131 -14.18 -3.42 -5.51
CA SER A 131 -15.59 -3.15 -5.73
C SER A 131 -15.72 -1.90 -6.59
N ASP A 132 -16.36 -2.01 -7.73
CA ASP A 132 -16.53 -0.90 -8.68
C ASP A 132 -17.58 0.13 -8.22
N GLY A 133 -18.19 -0.06 -7.06
CA GLY A 133 -19.15 0.87 -6.50
C GLY A 133 -20.45 1.00 -7.30
N GLY A 134 -20.78 0.02 -8.13
CA GLY A 134 -22.06 -0.06 -8.82
C GLY A 134 -23.22 -0.41 -7.87
N CYS A 135 -24.46 -0.40 -8.40
CA CYS A 135 -25.64 -0.79 -7.65
C CYS A 135 -25.65 -2.28 -7.22
N SER A 136 -24.73 -3.09 -7.73
CA SER A 136 -24.51 -4.46 -7.34
C SER A 136 -23.25 -4.57 -6.46
N PRO A 137 -23.31 -5.33 -5.37
CA PRO A 137 -22.16 -5.57 -4.51
C PRO A 137 -21.17 -6.59 -5.12
N GLU A 138 -21.12 -6.69 -6.43
CA GLU A 138 -20.21 -7.62 -7.09
C GLU A 138 -18.77 -7.21 -6.79
N THR A 139 -18.05 -8.11 -6.15
CA THR A 139 -16.63 -7.98 -5.94
C THR A 139 -15.94 -8.39 -7.23
N THR A 140 -15.30 -7.44 -7.89
CA THR A 140 -14.42 -7.68 -9.03
C THR A 140 -13.00 -7.88 -8.54
N SER A 141 -12.16 -8.50 -9.35
CA SER A 141 -10.73 -8.59 -9.05
C SER A 141 -9.94 -7.69 -9.99
N LEU A 142 -9.04 -6.90 -9.42
CA LEU A 142 -8.06 -6.13 -10.18
C LEU A 142 -6.77 -6.94 -10.29
N LYS A 143 -6.23 -7.01 -11.50
CA LYS A 143 -4.92 -7.63 -11.71
C LYS A 143 -3.83 -6.73 -11.15
N ARG A 144 -2.84 -7.34 -10.53
CA ARG A 144 -1.67 -6.64 -10.00
C ARG A 144 -1.02 -5.68 -10.99
N ALA A 145 -0.90 -6.10 -12.26
CA ALA A 145 -0.32 -5.27 -13.32
C ALA A 145 -1.11 -3.98 -13.57
N GLU A 146 -2.44 -4.03 -13.47
CA GLU A 146 -3.33 -2.87 -13.62
C GLU A 146 -3.15 -1.90 -12.45
N ILE A 147 -3.07 -2.42 -11.23
CA ILE A 147 -2.83 -1.61 -10.03
C ILE A 147 -1.48 -0.90 -10.10
N ILE A 148 -0.42 -1.62 -10.50
CA ILE A 148 0.90 -1.02 -10.69
C ILE A 148 0.83 0.11 -11.71
N LYS A 149 0.19 -0.11 -12.86
CA LYS A 149 0.01 0.90 -13.91
C LYS A 149 -0.77 2.13 -13.39
N ASP A 150 -1.86 1.91 -12.66
CA ASP A 150 -2.70 3.00 -12.14
C ASP A 150 -1.96 3.83 -11.07
N LEU A 151 -1.13 3.19 -10.24
CA LEU A 151 -0.25 3.89 -9.30
C LEU A 151 0.86 4.67 -10.03
N GLU A 152 1.48 4.09 -11.07
CA GLU A 152 2.53 4.76 -11.86
C GLU A 152 2.01 5.98 -12.61
N THR A 153 0.80 5.90 -13.14
CA THR A 153 0.18 6.99 -13.92
C THR A 153 -0.56 8.02 -13.05
N GLY A 154 -0.71 7.77 -11.76
CA GLY A 154 -1.51 8.61 -10.86
C GLY A 154 -3.01 8.53 -11.14
N ALA A 155 -3.49 7.46 -11.77
CA ALA A 155 -4.92 7.30 -12.07
C ALA A 155 -5.75 7.18 -10.79
N PHE A 156 -5.23 6.53 -9.75
CA PHE A 156 -5.90 6.43 -8.45
C PHE A 156 -5.94 7.78 -7.71
N ASP A 157 -4.88 8.57 -7.74
CA ASP A 157 -4.85 9.90 -7.15
C ASP A 157 -5.92 10.81 -7.80
N LYS A 158 -6.05 10.77 -9.11
CA LYS A 158 -7.11 11.49 -9.84
C LYS A 158 -8.51 11.04 -9.40
N ARG A 159 -8.77 9.71 -9.34
CA ARG A 159 -10.06 9.18 -8.90
C ARG A 159 -10.37 9.57 -7.46
N PHE A 160 -9.40 9.49 -6.56
CA PHE A 160 -9.55 9.90 -5.18
C PHE A 160 -9.88 11.39 -5.06
N SER A 161 -9.28 12.24 -5.89
CA SER A 161 -9.52 13.69 -5.92
C SER A 161 -10.94 14.08 -6.39
N TYR A 162 -11.64 13.22 -7.12
CA TYR A 162 -13.07 13.45 -7.42
C TYR A 162 -13.98 13.24 -6.20
N VAL A 163 -13.54 12.44 -5.23
CA VAL A 163 -14.34 12.08 -4.05
C VAL A 163 -14.03 13.01 -2.87
N PHE A 164 -12.79 13.49 -2.77
CA PHE A 164 -12.31 14.33 -1.67
C PHE A 164 -11.55 15.54 -2.18
N ASP A 165 -11.72 16.69 -1.52
CA ASP A 165 -10.87 17.86 -1.81
C ASP A 165 -9.47 17.64 -1.26
N ILE A 166 -8.56 17.23 -2.16
CA ILE A 166 -7.15 16.96 -1.81
C ILE A 166 -6.45 18.22 -1.26
N LYS A 167 -6.89 19.43 -1.64
CA LYS A 167 -6.26 20.66 -1.12
C LYS A 167 -6.50 20.81 0.37
N GLU A 168 -7.64 20.34 0.88
CA GLU A 168 -7.90 20.32 2.32
C GLU A 168 -7.13 19.23 3.05
N LEU A 169 -6.80 18.14 2.38
CA LEU A 169 -6.05 17.00 2.96
C LEU A 169 -4.54 17.23 2.97
N ARG A 170 -4.02 18.19 2.20
CA ARG A 170 -2.57 18.52 2.10
C ARG A 170 -2.13 19.64 3.04
N LYS A 171 -3.00 20.14 3.92
CA LYS A 171 -2.64 21.15 4.93
C LYS A 171 -2.02 20.51 6.16
#